data_a0c7c6ca19628275cff0f13a132d2849
#
_entry.id   a0c7c6ca19628275cff0f13a132d2849
#
_cell.length_a   1.000
_cell.length_b   1.000
_cell.length_c   1.000
_cell.angle_alpha   90.00
_cell.angle_beta   90.00
_cell.angle_gamma   90.00
#
_symmetry.space_group_name_H-M   'P 1'
#
loop_
_entity.id
_entity.type
_entity.pdbx_description
1 polymer ?
#
loop_
_entity_poly.entity_id
_entity_poly.type
_entity_poly.pdbx_seq_one_letter_code
_entity_poly.pdbx_strand_id
1 'polypeptide(L)'
;GGTMFTMKPGDVVSMNLDSRIKPHGWMLAFRPEQLNGTGLGRDFYMFNFFEYKVAEALELYDSERHVIINCFNNIYTELQAPDDELTSHMLRLGIGQLLTCCRRFYDRQFDTKDLHSSDLGKRLDKMVDEYLLAGSQKMRTQGPPTVAWCAEQFHLTPSYFGDIVRREMGITPQAFLHNKLIERSKSLLASKELTINDIAEELGFSYPNHFAR
;
A
#
# COMPACT_ATOMS: atom_id res chain seq x y z
N GLY A 1 -15.86 18.55 -0.96
CA GLY A 1 -15.21 17.29 -0.60
C GLY A 1 -14.45 17.39 0.73
N GLY A 2 -13.87 16.33 1.17
CA GLY A 2 -13.03 16.25 2.36
C GLY A 2 -11.83 15.35 2.11
N THR A 3 -10.78 15.53 2.91
CA THR A 3 -9.59 14.69 2.87
C THR A 3 -9.44 13.97 4.19
N MET A 4 -9.12 12.69 4.15
CA MET A 4 -8.82 11.88 5.32
C MET A 4 -7.48 11.19 5.13
N PHE A 5 -6.66 11.19 6.15
CA PHE A 5 -5.42 10.42 6.19
C PHE A 5 -5.29 9.70 7.52
N THR A 6 -4.52 8.67 7.54
CA THR A 6 -4.24 7.85 8.72
C THR A 6 -2.77 7.95 9.06
N MET A 7 -2.46 7.70 10.32
CA MET A 7 -1.10 7.75 10.87
C MET A 7 -0.88 6.52 11.75
N LYS A 8 0.30 5.95 11.68
CA LYS A 8 0.73 4.90 12.61
C LYS A 8 1.53 5.48 13.78
N PRO A 9 1.70 4.73 14.86
CA PRO A 9 2.54 5.17 15.97
C PRO A 9 3.96 5.54 15.50
N GLY A 10 4.43 6.71 15.91
CA GLY A 10 5.74 7.25 15.55
C GLY A 10 5.77 8.14 14.30
N ASP A 11 4.68 8.22 13.54
CA ASP A 11 4.60 9.15 12.43
C ASP A 11 4.54 10.61 12.92
N VAL A 12 5.26 11.47 12.22
CA VAL A 12 5.24 12.92 12.44
C VAL A 12 4.71 13.59 11.20
N VAL A 13 3.60 14.30 11.33
CA VAL A 13 3.00 15.10 10.25
C VAL A 13 3.17 16.58 10.54
N SER A 14 3.74 17.29 9.58
CA SER A 14 3.81 18.74 9.59
C SER A 14 2.86 19.29 8.53
N MET A 15 1.96 20.17 8.94
CA MET A 15 1.06 20.88 8.03
C MET A 15 1.46 22.36 7.95
N ASN A 16 1.91 22.79 6.78
CA ASN A 16 2.06 24.21 6.46
C ASN A 16 0.73 24.73 5.91
N LEU A 17 -0.04 25.36 6.78
CA LEU A 17 -1.32 25.98 6.41
C LEU A 17 -1.11 27.46 6.12
N ASP A 18 -1.71 27.95 5.04
CA ASP A 18 -1.88 29.38 4.85
C ASP A 18 -2.64 29.92 6.06
N SER A 19 -2.16 31.03 6.64
CA SER A 19 -2.76 31.67 7.82
C SER A 19 -4.25 32.02 7.66
N ARG A 20 -4.73 32.06 6.42
CA ARG A 20 -6.14 32.31 6.07
C ARG A 20 -7.00 31.05 6.12
N ILE A 21 -6.39 29.86 6.15
CA ILE A 21 -7.09 28.58 6.16
C ILE A 21 -7.22 28.12 7.61
N LYS A 22 -8.45 28.02 8.09
CA LYS A 22 -8.77 27.38 9.37
C LYS A 22 -9.25 25.95 9.09
N PRO A 23 -8.42 24.93 9.32
CA PRO A 23 -8.86 23.54 9.14
C PRO A 23 -9.93 23.20 10.15
N HIS A 24 -10.97 22.54 9.69
CA HIS A 24 -12.02 21.96 10.53
C HIS A 24 -12.07 20.46 10.26
N GLY A 25 -12.13 19.66 11.31
CA GLY A 25 -12.18 18.22 11.14
C GLY A 25 -12.27 17.46 12.45
N TRP A 26 -12.30 16.16 12.33
CA TRP A 26 -12.27 15.19 13.41
C TRP A 26 -10.92 14.48 13.44
N MET A 27 -10.50 14.12 14.64
CA MET A 27 -9.35 13.25 14.84
C MET A 27 -9.73 12.14 15.81
N LEU A 28 -9.44 10.91 15.46
CA LEU A 28 -9.57 9.74 16.33
C LEU A 28 -8.19 9.14 16.57
N ALA A 29 -7.84 8.98 17.82
CA ALA A 29 -6.67 8.20 18.23
C ALA A 29 -7.13 6.98 19.03
N PHE A 30 -6.62 5.81 18.71
CA PHE A 30 -6.89 4.57 19.43
C PHE A 30 -5.65 3.70 19.49
N ARG A 31 -5.60 2.81 20.48
CA ARG A 31 -4.50 1.84 20.58
C ARG A 31 -4.90 0.57 19.84
N PRO A 32 -4.04 0.01 18.96
CA PRO A 32 -4.32 -1.25 18.26
C PRO A 32 -4.71 -2.40 19.19
N GLU A 33 -4.15 -2.41 20.40
CA GLU A 33 -4.44 -3.43 21.43
C GLU A 33 -5.91 -3.45 21.85
N GLN A 34 -6.62 -2.35 21.72
CA GLN A 34 -8.07 -2.28 21.99
C GLN A 34 -8.89 -3.15 21.04
N LEU A 35 -8.33 -3.50 19.89
CA LEU A 35 -8.94 -4.37 18.89
C LEU A 35 -8.58 -5.85 19.09
N ASN A 36 -7.64 -6.17 19.99
CA ASN A 36 -7.21 -7.55 20.26
C ASN A 36 -8.38 -8.43 20.70
N GLY A 37 -8.34 -9.70 20.30
CA GLY A 37 -9.40 -10.67 20.60
C GLY A 37 -10.65 -10.52 19.75
N THR A 38 -10.71 -9.56 18.84
CA THR A 38 -11.81 -9.36 17.87
C THR A 38 -11.44 -9.85 16.47
N GLY A 39 -12.44 -10.07 15.62
CA GLY A 39 -12.22 -10.28 14.18
C GLY A 39 -11.42 -9.14 13.56
N LEU A 40 -11.77 -7.90 13.91
CA LEU A 40 -11.09 -6.70 13.41
C LEU A 40 -9.59 -6.66 13.78
N GLY A 41 -9.23 -7.06 14.99
CA GLY A 41 -7.83 -7.12 15.41
C GLY A 41 -7.03 -8.17 14.62
N ARG A 42 -7.64 -9.32 14.32
CA ARG A 42 -7.03 -10.36 13.47
C ARG A 42 -6.84 -9.89 12.04
N ASP A 43 -7.81 -9.14 11.52
CA ASP A 43 -7.85 -8.68 10.13
C ASP A 43 -7.25 -7.27 9.96
N PHE A 44 -6.60 -6.72 11.00
CA PHE A 44 -6.06 -5.36 10.99
C PHE A 44 -5.04 -5.14 9.85
N TYR A 45 -4.33 -6.19 9.43
CA TYR A 45 -3.42 -6.16 8.28
C TYR A 45 -4.12 -5.79 6.96
N MET A 46 -5.45 -5.89 6.89
CA MET A 46 -6.23 -5.47 5.70
C MET A 46 -6.30 -3.95 5.55
N PHE A 47 -5.94 -3.19 6.59
CA PHE A 47 -5.98 -1.73 6.59
C PHE A 47 -4.60 -1.14 6.25
N ASN A 48 -4.07 -1.50 5.07
CA ASN A 48 -2.75 -1.08 4.59
C ASN A 48 -2.59 0.44 4.48
N PHE A 49 -3.71 1.19 4.46
CA PHE A 49 -3.71 2.65 4.34
C PHE A 49 -3.07 3.36 5.56
N PHE A 50 -2.81 2.68 6.66
CA PHE A 50 -1.97 3.21 7.74
C PHE A 50 -0.49 3.36 7.34
N GLU A 51 -0.06 2.70 6.26
CA GLU A 51 1.29 2.80 5.70
C GLU A 51 1.39 3.86 4.59
N TYR A 52 0.29 4.52 4.22
CA TYR A 52 0.25 5.48 3.14
C TYR A 52 0.79 6.84 3.59
N LYS A 53 1.36 7.61 2.65
CA LYS A 53 1.77 8.99 2.90
C LYS A 53 0.58 9.95 2.85
N VAL A 54 0.74 11.13 3.43
CA VAL A 54 -0.27 12.20 3.35
C VAL A 54 -0.61 12.57 1.90
N ALA A 55 0.36 12.48 0.97
CA ALA A 55 0.12 12.69 -0.46
C ALA A 55 -0.79 11.61 -1.10
N GLU A 56 -0.92 10.46 -0.44
CA GLU A 56 -1.79 9.34 -0.82
C GLU A 56 -3.11 9.34 -0.03
N ALA A 57 -3.46 10.47 0.59
CA ALA A 57 -4.65 10.61 1.42
C ALA A 57 -5.94 10.28 0.65
N LEU A 58 -6.93 9.84 1.39
CA LEU A 58 -8.25 9.54 0.88
C LEU A 58 -9.02 10.83 0.57
N GLU A 59 -9.42 10.99 -0.66
CA GLU A 59 -10.30 12.06 -1.11
C GLU A 59 -11.75 11.57 -1.05
N LEU A 60 -12.56 12.23 -0.22
CA LEU A 60 -13.94 11.85 0.02
C LEU A 60 -14.90 12.63 -0.89
N TYR A 61 -15.84 11.92 -1.50
CA TYR A 61 -17.02 12.57 -2.06
C TYR A 61 -17.92 13.10 -0.94
N ASP A 62 -18.85 14.01 -1.25
CA ASP A 62 -19.70 14.58 -0.22
C ASP A 62 -20.57 13.53 0.50
N SER A 63 -21.07 12.54 -0.24
CA SER A 63 -21.80 11.41 0.35
C SER A 63 -20.93 10.56 1.28
N GLU A 64 -19.68 10.29 0.91
CA GLU A 64 -18.73 9.53 1.72
C GLU A 64 -18.30 10.30 2.97
N ARG A 65 -18.10 11.61 2.82
CA ARG A 65 -17.82 12.51 3.96
C ARG A 65 -18.91 12.44 5.01
N HIS A 66 -20.19 12.43 4.62
CA HIS A 66 -21.28 12.26 5.56
C HIS A 66 -21.21 10.92 6.32
N VAL A 67 -20.88 9.83 5.63
CA VAL A 67 -20.71 8.51 6.26
C VAL A 67 -19.58 8.54 7.28
N ILE A 68 -18.43 9.10 6.92
CA ILE A 68 -17.27 9.20 7.82
C ILE A 68 -17.60 10.07 9.04
N ILE A 69 -18.23 11.23 8.84
CA ILE A 69 -18.64 12.11 9.96
C ILE A 69 -19.61 11.39 10.89
N ASN A 70 -20.55 10.61 10.36
CA ASN A 70 -21.48 9.83 11.18
C ASN A 70 -20.75 8.77 12.02
N CYS A 71 -19.73 8.11 11.46
CA CYS A 71 -18.89 7.18 12.23
C CYS A 71 -18.18 7.89 13.39
N PHE A 72 -17.60 9.06 13.15
CA PHE A 72 -16.98 9.86 14.21
C PHE A 72 -18.02 10.30 15.28
N ASN A 73 -19.18 10.77 14.86
CA ASN A 73 -20.25 11.20 15.77
C ASN A 73 -20.74 10.04 16.65
N ASN A 74 -20.90 8.84 16.08
CA ASN A 74 -21.31 7.66 16.84
C ASN A 74 -20.27 7.29 17.91
N ILE A 75 -18.98 7.28 17.54
CA ILE A 75 -17.89 7.04 18.49
C ILE A 75 -17.84 8.13 19.55
N TYR A 76 -17.99 9.39 19.18
CA TYR A 76 -18.00 10.51 20.10
C TYR A 76 -19.18 10.44 21.09
N THR A 77 -20.38 10.12 20.61
CA THR A 77 -21.57 9.95 21.44
C THR A 77 -21.36 8.83 22.46
N GLU A 78 -20.79 7.70 22.05
CA GLU A 78 -20.49 6.59 22.95
C GLU A 78 -19.47 6.99 24.03
N LEU A 79 -18.45 7.78 23.68
CA LEU A 79 -17.45 8.29 24.62
C LEU A 79 -18.00 9.32 25.61
N GLN A 80 -19.17 9.95 25.35
CA GLN A 80 -19.82 10.88 26.23
C GLN A 80 -20.90 10.20 27.11
N ALA A 81 -21.33 8.99 26.75
CA ALA A 81 -22.30 8.23 27.53
C ALA A 81 -21.67 7.69 28.82
N PRO A 82 -22.46 7.40 29.85
CA PRO A 82 -21.97 6.69 31.03
C PRO A 82 -21.37 5.33 30.64
N ASP A 83 -20.21 5.03 31.20
CA ASP A 83 -19.50 3.76 30.92
C ASP A 83 -20.29 2.56 31.47
N ASP A 84 -20.46 1.54 30.66
CA ASP A 84 -21.15 0.29 31.01
C ASP A 84 -20.40 -0.93 30.43
N GLU A 85 -20.92 -2.13 30.64
CA GLU A 85 -20.31 -3.38 30.17
C GLU A 85 -20.21 -3.47 28.63
N LEU A 86 -21.00 -2.72 27.89
CA LEU A 86 -21.05 -2.73 26.43
C LEU A 86 -20.23 -1.61 25.78
N THR A 87 -19.86 -0.56 26.52
CA THR A 87 -19.15 0.62 25.99
C THR A 87 -17.91 0.21 25.18
N SER A 88 -17.06 -0.62 25.74
CA SER A 88 -15.85 -1.11 25.02
C SER A 88 -16.19 -1.88 23.75
N HIS A 89 -17.31 -2.60 23.73
CA HIS A 89 -17.77 -3.33 22.54
C HIS A 89 -18.30 -2.38 21.47
N MET A 90 -19.11 -1.41 21.86
CA MET A 90 -19.67 -0.38 20.97
C MET A 90 -18.58 0.47 20.33
N LEU A 91 -17.57 0.89 21.09
CA LEU A 91 -16.41 1.62 20.55
C LEU A 91 -15.64 0.79 19.51
N ARG A 92 -15.42 -0.50 19.77
CA ARG A 92 -14.76 -1.39 18.79
C ARG A 92 -15.57 -1.54 17.50
N LEU A 93 -16.89 -1.67 17.59
CA LEU A 93 -17.76 -1.71 16.42
C LEU A 93 -17.71 -0.40 15.63
N GLY A 94 -17.75 0.75 16.31
CA GLY A 94 -17.65 2.06 15.69
C GLY A 94 -16.32 2.26 14.95
N ILE A 95 -15.19 1.90 15.59
CA ILE A 95 -13.87 1.93 14.95
C ILE A 95 -13.84 0.99 13.73
N GLY A 96 -14.36 -0.22 13.88
CA GLY A 96 -14.43 -1.20 12.78
C GLY A 96 -15.23 -0.70 11.60
N GLN A 97 -16.37 -0.07 11.84
CA GLN A 97 -17.18 0.55 10.79
C GLN A 97 -16.40 1.65 10.07
N LEU A 98 -15.76 2.56 10.81
CA LEU A 98 -14.95 3.64 10.26
C LEU A 98 -13.85 3.09 9.35
N LEU A 99 -13.04 2.14 9.83
CA LEU A 99 -11.94 1.56 9.07
C LEU A 99 -12.42 0.81 7.81
N THR A 100 -13.54 0.10 7.92
CA THR A 100 -14.15 -0.59 6.78
C THR A 100 -14.66 0.40 5.72
N CYS A 101 -15.25 1.52 6.14
CA CYS A 101 -15.65 2.58 5.21
C CYS A 101 -14.44 3.20 4.52
N CYS A 102 -13.36 3.49 5.27
CA CYS A 102 -12.11 3.99 4.69
C CYS A 102 -11.57 3.04 3.63
N ARG A 103 -11.50 1.73 3.91
CA ARG A 103 -11.04 0.72 2.96
C ARG A 103 -11.88 0.76 1.68
N ARG A 104 -13.21 0.75 1.80
CA ARG A 104 -14.12 0.83 0.66
C ARG A 104 -13.90 2.07 -0.19
N PHE A 105 -13.65 3.22 0.46
CA PHE A 105 -13.46 4.48 -0.24
C PHE A 105 -12.08 4.58 -0.90
N TYR A 106 -11.05 3.97 -0.32
CA TYR A 106 -9.78 3.78 -1.00
C TYR A 106 -9.92 2.87 -2.23
N ASP A 107 -10.66 1.77 -2.11
CA ASP A 107 -10.94 0.90 -3.25
C ASP A 107 -11.62 1.67 -4.38
N ARG A 108 -12.63 2.49 -4.09
CA ARG A 108 -13.25 3.40 -5.07
C ARG A 108 -12.23 4.41 -5.61
N GLN A 109 -11.37 5.00 -4.76
CA GLN A 109 -10.37 5.98 -5.19
C GLN A 109 -9.36 5.36 -6.16
N PHE A 110 -8.96 4.13 -5.94
CA PHE A 110 -8.13 3.39 -6.89
C PHE A 110 -8.83 3.17 -8.23
N ASP A 111 -10.17 2.98 -8.24
CA ASP A 111 -10.94 2.82 -9.48
C ASP A 111 -11.09 4.11 -10.27
N THR A 112 -11.10 5.27 -9.62
CA THR A 112 -11.47 6.55 -10.21
C THR A 112 -10.30 7.47 -10.49
N LYS A 113 -9.16 7.31 -9.81
CA LYS A 113 -7.95 8.05 -10.20
C LYS A 113 -7.48 7.49 -11.53
N ASP A 114 -7.18 8.38 -12.49
CA ASP A 114 -6.59 8.09 -13.82
C ASP A 114 -5.23 7.33 -13.75
N LEU A 115 -4.87 6.78 -12.60
CA LEU A 115 -3.90 5.71 -12.47
C LEU A 115 -4.36 4.44 -13.23
N HIS A 116 -5.64 4.36 -13.58
CA HIS A 116 -6.26 3.42 -14.54
C HIS A 116 -5.95 3.73 -16.01
N SER A 117 -5.06 4.62 -16.31
CA SER A 117 -4.55 4.51 -17.66
C SER A 117 -3.95 3.11 -17.75
N SER A 118 -4.36 2.35 -18.74
CA SER A 118 -3.73 1.10 -19.23
C SER A 118 -2.20 1.19 -19.36
N ASP A 119 -1.63 2.18 -18.77
CA ASP A 119 -0.27 2.70 -18.82
C ASP A 119 0.55 2.30 -17.58
N LEU A 120 -0.04 2.14 -16.37
CA LEU A 120 0.78 1.79 -15.19
C LEU A 120 1.37 0.39 -15.36
N GLY A 121 0.54 -0.58 -15.72
CA GLY A 121 1.01 -1.94 -15.99
C GLY A 121 2.05 -1.98 -17.10
N LYS A 122 1.82 -1.25 -18.21
CA LYS A 122 2.78 -1.14 -19.32
C LYS A 122 4.05 -0.40 -18.93
N ARG A 123 3.94 0.67 -18.15
CA ARG A 123 5.10 1.42 -17.64
C ARG A 123 5.92 0.58 -16.67
N LEU A 124 5.27 -0.15 -15.77
CA LEU A 124 5.92 -1.08 -14.85
C LEU A 124 6.63 -2.18 -15.63
N ASP A 125 5.95 -2.79 -16.59
CA ASP A 125 6.49 -3.83 -17.46
C ASP A 125 7.76 -3.35 -18.17
N LYS A 126 7.65 -2.23 -18.89
CA LYS A 126 8.78 -1.62 -19.60
C LYS A 126 9.93 -1.26 -18.67
N MET A 127 9.64 -0.64 -17.52
CA MET A 127 10.64 -0.21 -16.57
C MET A 127 11.41 -1.41 -15.96
N VAL A 128 10.71 -2.49 -15.66
CA VAL A 128 11.33 -3.70 -15.13
C VAL A 128 12.14 -4.40 -16.22
N ASP A 129 11.64 -4.48 -17.46
CA ASP A 129 12.41 -5.02 -18.58
C ASP A 129 13.68 -4.21 -18.85
N GLU A 130 13.59 -2.89 -18.85
CA GLU A 130 14.77 -2.01 -18.98
C GLU A 130 15.78 -2.24 -17.84
N TYR A 131 15.30 -2.43 -16.60
CA TYR A 131 16.17 -2.76 -15.46
C TYR A 131 16.91 -4.10 -15.68
N LEU A 132 16.18 -5.13 -16.10
CA LEU A 132 16.71 -6.47 -16.34
C LEU A 132 17.65 -6.52 -17.58
N LEU A 133 17.46 -5.62 -18.55
CA LEU A 133 18.27 -5.49 -19.73
C LEU A 133 19.47 -4.56 -19.55
N ALA A 134 19.46 -3.66 -18.58
CA ALA A 134 20.51 -2.64 -18.35
C ALA A 134 21.89 -3.24 -17.99
N GLY A 135 21.97 -4.56 -17.94
CA GLY A 135 23.21 -5.32 -17.88
C GLY A 135 23.62 -5.75 -16.49
N SER A 136 24.49 -6.76 -16.51
CA SER A 136 25.01 -7.46 -15.34
C SER A 136 25.61 -6.55 -14.26
N GLN A 137 26.16 -5.40 -14.60
CA GLN A 137 26.81 -4.52 -13.63
C GLN A 137 25.81 -3.91 -12.63
N LYS A 138 24.65 -3.45 -13.09
CA LYS A 138 23.60 -2.90 -12.19
C LYS A 138 23.00 -4.00 -11.32
N MET A 139 22.69 -5.13 -11.92
CA MET A 139 22.16 -6.30 -11.21
C MET A 139 23.15 -6.85 -10.17
N ARG A 140 24.45 -6.91 -10.50
CA ARG A 140 25.51 -7.35 -9.57
C ARG A 140 25.69 -6.42 -8.39
N THR A 141 25.51 -5.11 -8.57
CA THR A 141 25.72 -4.11 -7.50
C THR A 141 24.48 -3.84 -6.66
N GLN A 142 23.30 -3.86 -7.25
CA GLN A 142 22.03 -3.48 -6.61
C GLN A 142 21.07 -4.66 -6.41
N GLY A 143 21.38 -5.82 -7.02
CA GLY A 143 20.51 -6.99 -7.02
C GLY A 143 19.31 -6.84 -7.97
N PRO A 144 18.39 -7.82 -7.96
CA PRO A 144 17.17 -7.77 -8.74
C PRO A 144 16.24 -6.62 -8.29
N PRO A 145 15.35 -6.13 -9.18
CA PRO A 145 14.43 -5.06 -8.83
C PRO A 145 13.52 -5.47 -7.67
N THR A 146 13.31 -4.54 -6.74
CA THR A 146 12.46 -4.77 -5.55
C THR A 146 11.15 -4.00 -5.66
N VAL A 147 10.14 -4.42 -4.89
CA VAL A 147 8.86 -3.68 -4.80
C VAL A 147 9.08 -2.24 -4.32
N ALA A 148 9.99 -2.05 -3.36
CA ALA A 148 10.33 -0.71 -2.86
C ALA A 148 10.95 0.16 -3.96
N TRP A 149 11.88 -0.37 -4.75
CA TRP A 149 12.45 0.35 -5.88
C TRP A 149 11.37 0.70 -6.92
N CYS A 150 10.48 -0.24 -7.27
CA CYS A 150 9.38 0.06 -8.19
C CYS A 150 8.49 1.18 -7.67
N ALA A 151 8.07 1.10 -6.41
CA ALA A 151 7.21 2.12 -5.79
C ALA A 151 7.87 3.51 -5.81
N GLU A 152 9.17 3.58 -5.54
CA GLU A 152 9.95 4.82 -5.60
C GLU A 152 9.91 5.46 -6.99
N GLN A 153 10.03 4.67 -8.08
CA GLN A 153 9.95 5.18 -9.46
C GLN A 153 8.58 5.80 -9.79
N PHE A 154 7.53 5.39 -9.08
CA PHE A 154 6.19 5.97 -9.18
C PHE A 154 5.90 7.03 -8.10
N HIS A 155 6.88 7.36 -7.25
CA HIS A 155 6.75 8.28 -6.11
C HIS A 155 5.69 7.85 -5.09
N LEU A 156 5.46 6.54 -4.97
CA LEU A 156 4.46 5.93 -4.10
C LEU A 156 5.12 5.19 -2.93
N THR A 157 4.33 4.95 -1.87
CA THR A 157 4.73 3.99 -0.83
C THR A 157 4.61 2.55 -1.38
N PRO A 158 5.42 1.60 -0.89
CA PRO A 158 5.31 0.20 -1.29
C PRO A 158 3.90 -0.38 -1.06
N SER A 159 3.23 0.01 0.02
CA SER A 159 1.87 -0.45 0.35
C SER A 159 0.84 0.08 -0.63
N TYR A 160 0.84 1.39 -0.91
CA TYR A 160 -0.07 2.01 -1.87
C TYR A 160 0.17 1.47 -3.29
N PHE A 161 1.43 1.38 -3.70
CA PHE A 161 1.83 0.77 -4.98
C PHE A 161 1.36 -0.69 -5.08
N GLY A 162 1.52 -1.45 -3.99
CA GLY A 162 1.10 -2.85 -3.92
C GLY A 162 -0.39 -3.04 -4.14
N ASP A 163 -1.20 -2.17 -3.55
CA ASP A 163 -2.66 -2.22 -3.68
C ASP A 163 -3.11 -1.84 -5.09
N ILE A 164 -2.49 -0.81 -5.71
CA ILE A 164 -2.78 -0.44 -7.11
C ILE A 164 -2.41 -1.59 -8.06
N VAL A 165 -1.19 -2.11 -7.98
CA VAL A 165 -0.72 -3.18 -8.89
C VAL A 165 -1.60 -4.43 -8.75
N ARG A 166 -1.94 -4.83 -7.52
CA ARG A 166 -2.85 -5.97 -7.30
C ARG A 166 -4.19 -5.76 -7.95
N ARG A 167 -4.72 -4.54 -7.90
CA ARG A 167 -6.01 -4.21 -8.48
C ARG A 167 -5.97 -4.19 -10.01
N GLU A 168 -4.96 -3.58 -10.60
CA GLU A 168 -4.84 -3.47 -12.07
C GLU A 168 -4.43 -4.78 -12.74
N MET A 169 -3.49 -5.50 -12.15
CA MET A 169 -2.87 -6.67 -12.77
C MET A 169 -3.38 -8.00 -12.22
N GLY A 170 -4.17 -7.98 -11.13
CA GLY A 170 -4.68 -9.19 -10.47
C GLY A 170 -3.62 -9.99 -9.70
N ILE A 171 -2.36 -9.54 -9.68
CA ILE A 171 -1.24 -10.18 -8.99
C ILE A 171 -0.48 -9.20 -8.11
N THR A 172 0.24 -9.71 -7.12
CA THR A 172 1.08 -8.84 -6.28
C THR A 172 2.31 -8.34 -7.05
N PRO A 173 2.87 -7.16 -6.72
CA PRO A 173 4.11 -6.68 -7.32
C PRO A 173 5.26 -7.69 -7.19
N GLN A 174 5.32 -8.40 -6.07
CA GLN A 174 6.33 -9.42 -5.85
C GLN A 174 6.17 -10.61 -6.82
N ALA A 175 4.94 -11.07 -7.04
CA ALA A 175 4.66 -12.13 -8.02
C ALA A 175 4.98 -11.66 -9.45
N PHE A 176 4.66 -10.41 -9.77
CA PHE A 176 5.02 -9.81 -11.05
C PHE A 176 6.55 -9.82 -11.28
N LEU A 177 7.32 -9.30 -10.33
CA LEU A 177 8.78 -9.26 -10.42
C LEU A 177 9.39 -10.66 -10.50
N HIS A 178 8.85 -11.61 -9.74
CA HIS A 178 9.29 -13.00 -9.79
C HIS A 178 9.06 -13.63 -11.17
N ASN A 179 7.88 -13.42 -11.76
CA ASN A 179 7.58 -13.88 -13.11
C ASN A 179 8.55 -13.30 -14.14
N LYS A 180 8.85 -12.00 -14.07
CA LYS A 180 9.82 -11.33 -14.96
C LYS A 180 11.22 -11.91 -14.83
N LEU A 181 11.68 -12.19 -13.62
CA LEU A 181 12.96 -12.84 -13.37
C LEU A 181 12.99 -14.26 -13.95
N ILE A 182 11.91 -15.03 -13.83
CA ILE A 182 11.80 -16.36 -14.42
C ILE A 182 11.85 -16.28 -15.95
N GLU A 183 11.11 -15.36 -16.57
CA GLU A 183 11.14 -15.17 -18.04
C GLU A 183 12.54 -14.81 -18.53
N ARG A 184 13.20 -13.88 -17.84
CA ARG A 184 14.59 -13.52 -18.16
C ARG A 184 15.54 -14.70 -18.00
N SER A 185 15.40 -15.47 -16.93
CA SER A 185 16.18 -16.69 -16.67
C SER A 185 16.04 -17.71 -17.79
N LYS A 186 14.80 -17.97 -18.22
CA LYS A 186 14.53 -18.88 -19.35
C LYS A 186 15.17 -18.40 -20.64
N SER A 187 15.12 -17.10 -20.91
CA SER A 187 15.76 -16.50 -22.09
C SER A 187 17.28 -16.69 -22.07
N LEU A 188 17.93 -16.47 -20.93
CA LEU A 188 19.37 -16.66 -20.78
C LEU A 188 19.79 -18.14 -20.89
N LEU A 189 19.01 -19.04 -20.30
CA LEU A 189 19.25 -20.49 -20.43
C LEU A 189 19.11 -20.98 -21.87
N ALA A 190 18.16 -20.41 -22.62
CA ALA A 190 17.93 -20.79 -24.01
C ALA A 190 19.06 -20.36 -24.95
N SER A 191 19.82 -19.31 -24.61
CA SER A 191 20.97 -18.85 -25.42
C SER A 191 22.13 -19.85 -25.42
N LYS A 192 22.23 -20.68 -24.37
CA LYS A 192 23.31 -21.67 -24.15
C LYS A 192 24.73 -21.06 -24.12
N GLU A 193 24.85 -19.77 -23.99
CA GLU A 193 26.13 -19.04 -23.96
C GLU A 193 26.72 -18.94 -22.56
N LEU A 194 25.84 -19.03 -21.52
CA LEU A 194 26.19 -18.81 -20.13
C LEU A 194 26.00 -20.08 -19.30
N THR A 195 26.85 -20.25 -18.30
CA THR A 195 26.65 -21.30 -17.28
C THR A 195 25.54 -20.87 -16.27
N ILE A 196 25.02 -21.83 -15.51
CA ILE A 196 24.04 -21.54 -14.45
C ILE A 196 24.60 -20.53 -13.45
N ASN A 197 25.87 -20.58 -13.13
CA ASN A 197 26.53 -19.64 -12.23
C ASN A 197 26.59 -18.24 -12.84
N ASP A 198 26.95 -18.13 -14.14
CA ASP A 198 26.97 -16.84 -14.83
C ASP A 198 25.56 -16.22 -14.89
N ILE A 199 24.53 -17.03 -15.14
CA ILE A 199 23.14 -16.58 -15.17
C ILE A 199 22.71 -16.08 -13.79
N ALA A 200 23.03 -16.82 -12.71
CA ALA A 200 22.71 -16.40 -11.36
C ALA A 200 23.37 -15.06 -11.03
N GLU A 201 24.64 -14.89 -11.40
CA GLU A 201 25.38 -13.65 -11.20
C GLU A 201 24.82 -12.50 -12.06
N GLU A 202 24.47 -12.78 -13.33
CA GLU A 202 23.83 -11.79 -14.21
C GLU A 202 22.47 -11.31 -13.70
N LEU A 203 21.71 -12.17 -13.02
CA LEU A 203 20.44 -11.86 -12.42
C LEU A 203 20.57 -11.28 -10.99
N GLY A 204 21.79 -11.05 -10.51
CA GLY A 204 22.06 -10.40 -9.23
C GLY A 204 21.86 -11.29 -8.02
N PHE A 205 21.88 -12.62 -8.19
CA PHE A 205 21.85 -13.55 -7.08
C PHE A 205 23.25 -13.68 -6.47
N SER A 206 23.38 -13.36 -5.18
CA SER A 206 24.64 -13.50 -4.45
C SER A 206 25.12 -14.96 -4.31
N TYR A 207 24.19 -15.90 -4.41
CA TYR A 207 24.45 -17.33 -4.31
C TYR A 207 23.68 -18.10 -5.38
N PRO A 208 24.39 -18.88 -6.26
CA PRO A 208 23.75 -19.69 -7.32
C PRO A 208 22.68 -20.66 -6.80
N ASN A 209 22.83 -21.15 -5.56
CA ASN A 209 21.84 -22.03 -4.92
C ASN A 209 20.46 -21.36 -4.67
N HIS A 210 20.42 -20.03 -4.58
CA HIS A 210 19.17 -19.30 -4.45
C HIS A 210 18.44 -19.14 -5.79
N PHE A 211 19.20 -19.17 -6.89
CA PHE A 211 18.64 -19.17 -8.24
C PHE A 211 18.07 -20.55 -8.63
N ALA A 212 18.67 -21.63 -8.16
CA ALA A 212 18.28 -23.00 -8.53
C ALA A 212 17.04 -23.55 -7.76
N ARG A 213 16.52 -22.81 -6.80
CA ARG A 213 15.30 -23.14 -6.03
C ARG A 213 14.07 -22.45 -6.58
#